data_9b7fff86f0b3b4bf2e34dbb671409578
#
_entry.id   9b7fff86f0b3b4bf2e34dbb671409578
#
_cell.length_a   1.000
_cell.length_b   1.000
_cell.length_c   1.000
_cell.angle_alpha   90.00
_cell.angle_beta   90.00
_cell.angle_gamma   90.00
#
_symmetry.space_group_name_H-M   'P 1'
#
loop_
_entity.id
_entity.type
_entity.pdbx_description
1 polymer ?
#
loop_
_entity_poly.entity_id
_entity_poly.type
_entity_poly.pdbx_seq_one_letter_code
_entity_poly.pdbx_strand_id
1 'polypeptide(L)'
;MKLKLKLLPFLLALPFISACGPQLTKTAQVKETISVPNGANLKPVQLKKVIVKLPRGKKVGKMQMGLLCVDYSDLKWKSGRMNIASEDLTEVFYDEFKKAEYNIVGNPNNLFDNPNSYNAKYLIGGVVKDLEANVCYPMGGFGNIDKVKGGVFIDIEWQVYDTLNKKTVYSTTTKGSFQETEATESDLLYLFENAFGIATQNLLADKGFYDLVSKEKKNVRKSYSTLKIKAPKVSKKDIKDIMSDVRSSVVTVRAGVGHGSGYYISEDGYLLTNHHVAGEPNTEVKVTT
;
A
#
# COMPACT_ATOMS: atom_id res chain seq x y z
N MET A 1 -71.14 -37.47 32.08
CA MET A 1 -70.28 -36.29 32.45
C MET A 1 -69.05 -36.29 31.56
N LYS A 2 -69.04 -35.49 30.51
CA LYS A 2 -67.92 -35.47 29.55
C LYS A 2 -66.98 -34.27 29.88
N LEU A 3 -65.82 -34.62 30.41
CA LEU A 3 -64.76 -33.62 30.72
C LEU A 3 -64.06 -33.22 29.44
N LYS A 4 -64.27 -31.95 28.97
CA LYS A 4 -63.55 -31.40 27.83
C LYS A 4 -62.23 -30.83 28.30
N LEU A 5 -61.15 -31.56 28.04
CA LEU A 5 -59.79 -31.10 28.27
C LEU A 5 -59.43 -30.06 27.16
N LYS A 6 -59.36 -28.75 27.49
CA LYS A 6 -58.90 -27.70 26.60
C LYS A 6 -57.38 -27.76 26.56
N LEU A 7 -56.84 -28.27 25.46
CA LEU A 7 -55.41 -28.09 25.16
C LEU A 7 -55.15 -26.60 24.84
N LEU A 8 -54.45 -25.94 25.75
CA LEU A 8 -53.90 -24.60 25.54
C LEU A 8 -52.65 -24.74 24.67
N PRO A 9 -52.52 -24.11 23.50
CA PRO A 9 -51.28 -24.13 22.73
C PRO A 9 -50.28 -23.28 23.49
N PHE A 10 -49.28 -23.94 24.09
CA PHE A 10 -48.08 -23.29 24.63
C PHE A 10 -47.27 -22.84 23.42
N LEU A 11 -47.50 -21.58 23.00
CA LEU A 11 -46.72 -20.92 21.96
C LEU A 11 -45.29 -20.73 22.52
N LEU A 12 -44.40 -21.64 22.14
CA LEU A 12 -42.96 -21.58 22.46
C LEU A 12 -42.40 -20.38 21.70
N ALA A 13 -42.42 -19.21 22.31
CA ALA A 13 -41.62 -18.08 21.88
C ALA A 13 -40.15 -18.46 22.08
N LEU A 14 -39.54 -19.08 21.05
CA LEU A 14 -38.11 -19.18 20.99
C LEU A 14 -37.53 -17.71 20.97
N PRO A 15 -36.82 -17.29 22.01
CA PRO A 15 -36.08 -16.07 21.89
C PRO A 15 -35.08 -16.27 20.74
N PHE A 16 -35.17 -15.46 19.71
CA PHE A 16 -34.07 -15.28 18.75
C PHE A 16 -32.88 -14.80 19.55
N ILE A 17 -32.05 -15.71 20.00
CA ILE A 17 -30.74 -15.42 20.52
C ILE A 17 -29.95 -14.97 19.28
N SER A 18 -30.07 -13.70 18.94
CA SER A 18 -29.12 -13.03 18.05
C SER A 18 -27.76 -13.33 18.64
N ALA A 19 -26.97 -14.15 17.96
CA ALA A 19 -25.63 -14.48 18.38
C ALA A 19 -24.88 -13.15 18.51
N CYS A 20 -24.76 -12.62 19.74
CA CYS A 20 -24.00 -11.43 20.07
C CYS A 20 -22.52 -11.75 19.90
N GLY A 21 -22.05 -11.81 18.64
CA GLY A 21 -20.63 -11.82 18.34
C GLY A 21 -20.04 -10.41 18.48
N PRO A 22 -18.71 -10.30 18.53
CA PRO A 22 -18.05 -9.01 18.57
C PRO A 22 -18.42 -8.19 17.32
N GLN A 23 -18.93 -6.99 17.53
CA GLN A 23 -19.34 -6.09 16.46
C GLN A 23 -18.42 -4.88 16.39
N LEU A 24 -18.14 -4.42 15.16
CA LEU A 24 -17.50 -3.13 14.95
C LEU A 24 -18.50 -2.00 15.13
N THR A 25 -18.07 -0.90 15.74
CA THR A 25 -18.85 0.34 15.80
C THR A 25 -18.65 1.21 14.55
N LYS A 26 -17.56 0.94 13.81
CA LYS A 26 -17.17 1.63 12.59
C LYS A 26 -17.07 0.62 11.46
N THR A 27 -17.56 1.01 10.28
CA THR A 27 -17.46 0.20 9.07
C THR A 27 -16.94 1.05 7.91
N ALA A 28 -16.35 0.40 6.93
CA ALA A 28 -15.92 1.02 5.68
C ALA A 28 -16.64 0.37 4.51
N GLN A 29 -17.04 1.19 3.55
CA GLN A 29 -17.54 0.68 2.28
C GLN A 29 -16.36 0.28 1.40
N VAL A 30 -16.46 -0.89 0.79
CA VAL A 30 -15.55 -1.32 -0.29
C VAL A 30 -15.94 -0.57 -1.55
N LYS A 31 -15.01 0.16 -2.13
CA LYS A 31 -15.20 0.85 -3.40
C LYS A 31 -14.66 -0.02 -4.53
N GLU A 32 -15.29 0.08 -5.68
CA GLU A 32 -14.78 -0.55 -6.89
C GLU A 32 -13.47 0.11 -7.32
N THR A 33 -12.42 -0.68 -7.50
CA THR A 33 -11.12 -0.19 -7.96
C THR A 33 -11.22 0.34 -9.39
N ILE A 34 -10.47 1.40 -9.70
CA ILE A 34 -10.45 1.94 -11.06
C ILE A 34 -9.67 0.96 -11.93
N SER A 35 -10.36 0.41 -12.94
CA SER A 35 -9.75 -0.50 -13.90
C SER A 35 -8.66 0.20 -14.71
N VAL A 36 -7.50 -0.42 -14.79
CA VAL A 36 -6.40 0.05 -15.64
C VAL A 36 -6.65 -0.43 -17.07
N PRO A 37 -6.76 0.45 -18.06
CA PRO A 37 -6.94 0.04 -19.45
C PRO A 37 -5.73 -0.77 -19.93
N ASN A 38 -5.98 -1.81 -20.74
CA ASN A 38 -4.92 -2.60 -21.35
C ASN A 38 -3.93 -1.71 -22.11
N GLY A 39 -2.64 -1.84 -21.79
CA GLY A 39 -1.57 -1.03 -22.40
C GLY A 39 -1.43 0.38 -21.81
N ALA A 40 -2.13 0.71 -20.74
CA ALA A 40 -1.89 1.95 -20.01
C ALA A 40 -0.49 1.91 -19.36
N ASN A 41 0.27 2.98 -19.58
CA ASN A 41 1.59 3.13 -18.99
C ASN A 41 1.49 3.89 -17.66
N LEU A 42 1.18 3.17 -16.58
CA LEU A 42 1.14 3.75 -15.25
C LEU A 42 2.56 3.98 -14.73
N LYS A 43 2.77 5.11 -14.06
CA LYS A 43 4.04 5.41 -13.41
C LYS A 43 4.34 4.42 -12.29
N PRO A 44 5.60 3.95 -12.18
CA PRO A 44 5.97 2.97 -11.17
C PRO A 44 5.84 3.55 -9.77
N VAL A 45 5.21 2.78 -8.90
CA VAL A 45 5.01 3.10 -7.49
C VAL A 45 5.65 2.05 -6.60
N GLN A 46 6.04 2.43 -5.39
CA GLN A 46 6.59 1.52 -4.39
C GLN A 46 6.03 1.86 -3.01
N LEU A 47 5.68 0.85 -2.22
CA LEU A 47 5.39 1.05 -0.81
C LEU A 47 6.69 1.34 -0.05
N LYS A 48 6.74 2.45 0.67
CA LYS A 48 7.87 2.76 1.53
C LYS A 48 7.72 2.11 2.91
N LYS A 49 6.59 2.34 3.55
CA LYS A 49 6.20 1.71 4.83
C LYS A 49 4.78 2.11 5.23
N VAL A 50 4.21 1.30 6.11
CA VAL A 50 3.01 1.65 6.86
C VAL A 50 3.38 1.77 8.35
N ILE A 51 2.93 2.83 9.00
CA ILE A 51 3.15 3.03 10.44
C ILE A 51 1.81 3.25 11.15
N VAL A 52 1.71 2.76 12.38
CA VAL A 52 0.55 3.01 13.22
C VAL A 52 0.87 4.15 14.20
N LYS A 53 0.19 5.28 14.03
CA LYS A 53 0.39 6.47 14.86
C LYS A 53 -0.70 6.58 15.93
N LEU A 54 -0.72 5.59 16.83
CA LEU A 54 -1.60 5.58 17.99
C LEU A 54 -0.79 5.64 19.28
N PRO A 55 -1.27 6.33 20.31
CA PRO A 55 -0.62 6.34 21.62
C PRO A 55 -0.51 4.92 22.19
N ARG A 56 0.65 4.59 22.77
CA ARG A 56 0.82 3.31 23.46
C ARG A 56 -0.22 3.20 24.58
N GLY A 57 -0.87 2.03 24.67
CA GLY A 57 -1.92 1.79 25.67
C GLY A 57 -3.30 2.30 25.29
N LYS A 58 -3.45 3.00 24.13
CA LYS A 58 -4.78 3.37 23.64
C LYS A 58 -5.65 2.13 23.50
N LYS A 59 -6.82 2.13 24.11
CA LYS A 59 -7.85 1.10 23.89
C LYS A 59 -8.32 1.18 22.45
N VAL A 60 -8.23 0.06 21.75
CA VAL A 60 -8.63 -0.08 20.33
C VAL A 60 -9.78 -1.08 20.15
N GLY A 61 -10.22 -1.74 21.22
CA GLY A 61 -11.36 -2.65 21.19
C GLY A 61 -11.38 -3.59 22.34
N LYS A 62 -12.00 -4.76 22.12
CA LYS A 62 -12.22 -5.81 23.14
C LYS A 62 -11.82 -7.17 22.61
N MET A 63 -11.26 -7.97 23.50
CA MET A 63 -11.09 -9.40 23.36
C MET A 63 -12.16 -10.11 24.18
N GLN A 64 -12.87 -11.01 23.55
CA GLN A 64 -13.89 -11.86 24.16
C GLN A 64 -13.47 -13.32 24.06
N MET A 65 -13.96 -14.15 24.94
CA MET A 65 -13.64 -15.58 24.99
C MET A 65 -14.87 -16.44 25.25
N GLY A 66 -14.74 -17.71 24.90
CA GLY A 66 -15.76 -18.74 25.09
C GLY A 66 -16.88 -18.68 24.05
N LEU A 67 -17.74 -19.71 24.05
CA LEU A 67 -18.82 -19.87 23.06
C LEU A 67 -19.78 -18.68 23.02
N LEU A 68 -20.01 -18.02 24.16
CA LEU A 68 -20.88 -16.86 24.27
C LEU A 68 -20.15 -15.52 24.06
N CYS A 69 -18.86 -15.55 23.72
CA CYS A 69 -18.04 -14.34 23.51
C CYS A 69 -18.13 -13.35 24.68
N VAL A 70 -17.90 -13.82 25.89
CA VAL A 70 -17.92 -12.97 27.09
C VAL A 70 -16.68 -12.06 27.10
N ASP A 71 -16.85 -10.80 27.50
CA ASP A 71 -15.77 -9.84 27.61
C ASP A 71 -14.65 -10.39 28.52
N TYR A 72 -13.44 -10.51 27.97
CA TYR A 72 -12.26 -11.01 28.70
C TYR A 72 -11.27 -9.89 29.02
N SER A 73 -10.92 -9.07 28.04
CA SER A 73 -9.99 -7.96 28.25
C SER A 73 -10.12 -6.87 27.17
N ASP A 74 -9.65 -5.67 27.51
CA ASP A 74 -9.48 -4.63 26.53
C ASP A 74 -8.28 -4.92 25.63
N LEU A 75 -8.45 -4.71 24.32
CA LEU A 75 -7.35 -4.64 23.37
C LEU A 75 -6.74 -3.24 23.41
N LYS A 76 -5.44 -3.17 23.70
CA LYS A 76 -4.71 -1.90 23.78
C LYS A 76 -3.52 -1.93 22.84
N TRP A 77 -3.31 -0.86 22.08
CA TRP A 77 -2.20 -0.74 21.15
C TRP A 77 -0.84 -0.86 21.87
N LYS A 78 0.06 -1.70 21.33
CA LYS A 78 1.40 -1.98 21.89
C LYS A 78 1.42 -2.45 23.34
N SER A 79 0.37 -3.12 23.81
CA SER A 79 0.38 -3.80 25.08
C SER A 79 0.30 -5.32 24.86
N GLY A 80 1.45 -5.95 24.65
CA GLY A 80 1.66 -7.40 24.72
C GLY A 80 1.05 -8.26 23.59
N ARG A 81 -0.21 -8.07 23.23
CA ARG A 81 -0.92 -8.95 22.27
C ARG A 81 -1.26 -8.28 20.94
N MET A 82 -0.99 -7.02 20.78
CA MET A 82 -1.27 -6.29 19.56
C MET A 82 -0.03 -5.54 19.09
N ASN A 83 0.78 -6.23 18.32
CA ASN A 83 1.92 -5.65 17.62
C ASN A 83 1.83 -6.12 16.17
N ILE A 84 1.58 -5.19 15.26
CA ILE A 84 1.50 -5.43 13.82
C ILE A 84 2.74 -4.80 13.23
N ALA A 85 3.55 -5.61 12.59
CA ALA A 85 4.74 -5.14 11.91
C ALA A 85 4.38 -4.51 10.55
N SER A 86 5.23 -3.62 10.07
CA SER A 86 5.04 -3.02 8.74
C SER A 86 5.16 -4.07 7.63
N GLU A 87 5.94 -5.08 7.88
CA GLU A 87 6.21 -6.20 6.98
C GLU A 87 4.95 -7.02 6.70
N ASP A 88 4.12 -7.26 7.73
CA ASP A 88 2.87 -8.02 7.62
C ASP A 88 1.89 -7.37 6.61
N LEU A 89 1.94 -6.04 6.50
CA LEU A 89 1.05 -5.27 5.61
C LEU A 89 1.63 -5.07 4.21
N THR A 90 2.93 -5.29 4.04
CA THR A 90 3.62 -5.01 2.79
C THR A 90 3.16 -5.97 1.70
N GLU A 91 3.06 -7.25 1.99
CA GLU A 91 2.63 -8.27 1.04
C GLU A 91 1.19 -8.02 0.56
N VAL A 92 0.27 -7.73 1.49
CA VAL A 92 -1.13 -7.40 1.17
C VAL A 92 -1.22 -6.17 0.25
N PHE A 93 -0.41 -5.14 0.51
CA PHE A 93 -0.36 -3.95 -0.34
C PHE A 93 0.07 -4.29 -1.77
N TYR A 94 1.15 -5.06 -1.91
CA TYR A 94 1.66 -5.48 -3.22
C TYR A 94 0.66 -6.33 -3.98
N ASP A 95 -0.03 -7.24 -3.31
CA ASP A 95 -1.02 -8.11 -3.93
C ASP A 95 -2.23 -7.34 -4.44
N GLU A 96 -2.75 -6.37 -3.67
CA GLU A 96 -3.87 -5.54 -4.11
C GLU A 96 -3.49 -4.67 -5.32
N PHE A 97 -2.27 -4.11 -5.35
CA PHE A 97 -1.78 -3.34 -6.49
C PHE A 97 -1.58 -4.21 -7.73
N LYS A 98 -1.05 -5.43 -7.59
CA LYS A 98 -0.89 -6.39 -8.69
C LYS A 98 -2.23 -6.85 -9.24
N LYS A 99 -3.19 -7.21 -8.36
CA LYS A 99 -4.56 -7.59 -8.77
C LYS A 99 -5.24 -6.50 -9.59
N ALA A 100 -4.99 -5.24 -9.25
CA ALA A 100 -5.55 -4.08 -9.95
C ALA A 100 -4.70 -3.62 -11.16
N GLU A 101 -3.66 -4.36 -11.53
CA GLU A 101 -2.77 -4.10 -12.67
C GLU A 101 -2.01 -2.76 -12.60
N TYR A 102 -1.78 -2.25 -11.39
CA TYR A 102 -0.94 -1.07 -11.20
C TYR A 102 0.55 -1.43 -11.33
N ASN A 103 1.34 -0.49 -11.83
CA ASN A 103 2.78 -0.67 -11.98
C ASN A 103 3.49 -0.53 -10.62
N ILE A 104 3.45 -1.58 -9.80
CA ILE A 104 4.15 -1.64 -8.53
C ILE A 104 5.54 -2.24 -8.70
N VAL A 105 6.55 -1.58 -8.17
CA VAL A 105 7.95 -2.01 -8.24
C VAL A 105 8.49 -2.35 -6.85
N GLY A 106 9.55 -3.15 -6.81
CA GLY A 106 10.07 -3.78 -5.61
C GLY A 106 9.40 -5.13 -5.35
N ASN A 107 10.00 -5.93 -4.51
CA ASN A 107 9.43 -7.21 -4.07
C ASN A 107 9.64 -7.33 -2.56
N PRO A 108 8.56 -7.40 -1.76
CA PRO A 108 8.67 -7.51 -0.31
C PRO A 108 9.42 -8.76 0.16
N ASN A 109 9.40 -9.82 -0.67
CA ASN A 109 10.00 -11.12 -0.35
C ASN A 109 11.45 -11.25 -0.82
N ASN A 110 12.04 -10.21 -1.44
CA ASN A 110 13.44 -10.22 -1.82
C ASN A 110 14.34 -9.71 -0.69
N LEU A 111 15.24 -10.57 -0.23
CA LEU A 111 16.27 -10.21 0.76
C LEU A 111 17.31 -9.24 0.18
N PHE A 112 17.45 -9.18 -1.14
CA PHE A 112 18.38 -8.30 -1.82
C PHE A 112 17.62 -7.28 -2.67
N ASP A 113 18.10 -6.03 -2.66
CA ASP A 113 17.51 -4.96 -3.43
C ASP A 113 17.41 -5.34 -4.93
N ASN A 114 16.20 -5.31 -5.45
CA ASN A 114 16.01 -5.45 -6.88
C ASN A 114 16.39 -4.10 -7.54
N PRO A 115 17.27 -4.10 -8.57
CA PRO A 115 17.61 -2.88 -9.31
C PRO A 115 16.39 -2.07 -9.76
N ASN A 116 15.27 -2.74 -10.03
CA ASN A 116 14.02 -2.09 -10.43
C ASN A 116 13.32 -1.33 -9.29
N SER A 117 13.63 -1.60 -8.03
CA SER A 117 13.09 -0.84 -6.90
C SER A 117 13.57 0.61 -6.87
N TYR A 118 14.73 0.89 -7.49
CA TYR A 118 15.27 2.24 -7.60
C TYR A 118 14.54 3.14 -8.60
N ASN A 119 13.69 2.56 -9.45
CA ASN A 119 12.99 3.27 -10.52
C ASN A 119 11.59 3.75 -10.14
N ALA A 120 11.18 3.61 -8.88
CA ALA A 120 9.89 4.10 -8.42
C ALA A 120 9.77 5.63 -8.62
N LYS A 121 8.80 6.07 -9.42
CA LYS A 121 8.47 7.49 -9.57
C LYS A 121 7.85 8.03 -8.30
N TYR A 122 7.01 7.22 -7.65
CA TYR A 122 6.34 7.58 -6.42
C TYR A 122 6.58 6.57 -5.30
N LEU A 123 6.89 7.08 -4.12
CA LEU A 123 6.89 6.30 -2.88
C LEU A 123 5.58 6.56 -2.15
N ILE A 124 4.93 5.49 -1.71
CA ILE A 124 3.69 5.55 -0.95
C ILE A 124 4.00 5.24 0.51
N GLY A 125 3.54 6.08 1.42
CA GLY A 125 3.57 5.85 2.86
C GLY A 125 2.16 5.85 3.42
N GLY A 126 1.87 4.92 4.35
CA GLY A 126 0.60 4.86 5.07
C GLY A 126 0.78 5.21 6.55
N VAL A 127 -0.13 5.99 7.10
CA VAL A 127 -0.20 6.28 8.53
C VAL A 127 -1.57 5.89 9.06
N VAL A 128 -1.64 4.79 9.82
CA VAL A 128 -2.89 4.39 10.50
C VAL A 128 -3.19 5.41 11.60
N LYS A 129 -4.30 6.12 11.46
CA LYS A 129 -4.76 7.18 12.37
C LYS A 129 -5.77 6.67 13.39
N ASP A 130 -6.55 5.67 13.00
CA ASP A 130 -7.55 5.07 13.86
C ASP A 130 -7.63 3.56 13.61
N LEU A 131 -7.96 2.85 14.66
CA LEU A 131 -8.04 1.40 14.68
C LEU A 131 -9.13 0.98 15.68
N GLU A 132 -10.01 0.08 15.25
CA GLU A 132 -10.92 -0.66 16.12
C GLU A 132 -10.75 -2.15 15.84
N ALA A 133 -10.65 -2.98 16.89
CA ALA A 133 -10.57 -4.42 16.77
C ALA A 133 -11.40 -5.07 17.88
N ASN A 134 -12.50 -5.73 17.52
CA ASN A 134 -13.34 -6.47 18.43
C ASN A 134 -13.33 -7.93 18.02
N VAL A 135 -12.78 -8.81 18.86
CA VAL A 135 -12.55 -10.22 18.52
C VAL A 135 -13.00 -11.17 19.62
N CYS A 136 -13.45 -12.34 19.22
CA CYS A 136 -13.81 -13.43 20.09
C CYS A 136 -13.03 -14.70 19.72
N TYR A 137 -12.51 -15.36 20.72
CA TYR A 137 -11.91 -16.69 20.63
C TYR A 137 -12.87 -17.70 21.29
N PRO A 138 -13.76 -18.37 20.53
CA PRO A 138 -14.81 -19.23 21.09
C PRO A 138 -14.30 -20.38 21.93
N MET A 139 -13.10 -20.89 21.62
CA MET A 139 -12.43 -21.98 22.34
C MET A 139 -11.39 -21.50 23.34
N GLY A 140 -11.22 -20.19 23.51
CA GLY A 140 -10.16 -19.58 24.32
C GLY A 140 -10.21 -20.01 25.81
N GLY A 141 -11.39 -20.25 26.37
CA GLY A 141 -11.54 -20.74 27.73
C GLY A 141 -11.06 -22.19 27.96
N PHE A 142 -10.77 -22.93 26.89
CA PHE A 142 -10.26 -24.29 26.89
C PHE A 142 -8.81 -24.43 26.48
N GLY A 143 -8.07 -23.31 26.45
CA GLY A 143 -6.65 -23.27 26.05
C GLY A 143 -6.39 -23.24 24.55
N ASN A 144 -7.42 -23.24 23.72
CA ASN A 144 -7.30 -23.17 22.27
C ASN A 144 -7.76 -21.80 21.77
N ILE A 145 -6.84 -21.09 21.11
CA ILE A 145 -7.06 -19.77 20.52
C ILE A 145 -6.90 -19.78 18.98
N ASP A 146 -6.93 -20.96 18.36
CA ASP A 146 -6.66 -21.12 16.92
C ASP A 146 -7.85 -20.69 16.06
N LYS A 147 -9.02 -20.43 16.67
CA LYS A 147 -10.19 -19.95 15.95
C LYS A 147 -10.60 -18.58 16.46
N VAL A 148 -10.75 -17.66 15.54
CA VAL A 148 -11.17 -16.28 15.81
C VAL A 148 -12.41 -15.92 15.00
N LYS A 149 -13.29 -15.11 15.57
CA LYS A 149 -14.32 -14.34 14.87
C LYS A 149 -14.34 -12.92 15.39
N GLY A 150 -14.83 -11.99 14.59
CA GLY A 150 -14.88 -10.58 14.97
C GLY A 150 -14.46 -9.68 13.83
N GLY A 151 -14.08 -8.46 14.12
CA GLY A 151 -13.75 -7.52 13.09
C GLY A 151 -12.66 -6.52 13.44
N VAL A 152 -12.09 -5.99 12.40
CA VAL A 152 -11.11 -4.91 12.43
C VAL A 152 -11.56 -3.78 11.50
N PHE A 153 -11.45 -2.55 11.99
CA PHE A 153 -11.60 -1.33 11.21
C PHE A 153 -10.31 -0.52 11.32
N ILE A 154 -9.88 0.05 10.20
CA ILE A 154 -8.71 0.94 10.14
C ILE A 154 -9.02 2.19 9.31
N ASP A 155 -8.38 3.28 9.68
CA ASP A 155 -8.39 4.56 8.95
C ASP A 155 -6.94 4.94 8.66
N ILE A 156 -6.60 5.07 7.37
CA ILE A 156 -5.23 5.27 6.89
C ILE A 156 -5.13 6.56 6.10
N GLU A 157 -4.24 7.45 6.54
CA GLU A 157 -3.77 8.56 5.75
C GLU A 157 -2.62 8.10 4.86
N TRP A 158 -2.80 8.18 3.55
CA TRP A 158 -1.79 7.88 2.54
C TRP A 158 -1.08 9.15 2.10
N GLN A 159 0.22 9.05 1.93
CA GLN A 159 1.05 10.13 1.40
C GLN A 159 1.86 9.59 0.22
N VAL A 160 1.82 10.31 -0.90
CA VAL A 160 2.54 9.95 -2.13
C VAL A 160 3.66 10.97 -2.35
N TYR A 161 4.88 10.48 -2.30
CA TYR A 161 6.09 11.28 -2.44
C TYR A 161 6.69 11.11 -3.83
N ASP A 162 6.93 12.21 -4.52
CA ASP A 162 7.61 12.23 -5.82
C ASP A 162 9.13 12.19 -5.60
N THR A 163 9.76 11.13 -6.09
CA THR A 163 11.19 10.87 -5.88
C THR A 163 12.09 11.86 -6.61
N LEU A 164 11.67 12.38 -7.78
CA LEU A 164 12.43 13.32 -8.56
C LEU A 164 12.28 14.76 -8.03
N ASN A 165 11.06 15.15 -7.69
CA ASN A 165 10.77 16.48 -7.18
C ASN A 165 10.99 16.61 -5.67
N LYS A 166 11.26 15.51 -4.98
CA LYS A 166 11.56 15.41 -3.54
C LYS A 166 10.49 16.08 -2.65
N LYS A 167 9.22 15.88 -2.97
CA LYS A 167 8.11 16.42 -2.20
C LYS A 167 6.89 15.49 -2.21
N THR A 168 6.06 15.60 -1.18
CA THR A 168 4.74 14.98 -1.17
C THR A 168 3.86 15.71 -2.19
N VAL A 169 3.27 14.95 -3.11
CA VAL A 169 2.47 15.47 -4.23
C VAL A 169 1.01 15.11 -4.14
N TYR A 170 0.67 14.15 -3.28
CA TYR A 170 -0.70 13.73 -3.06
C TYR A 170 -0.88 13.19 -1.65
N SER A 171 -2.03 13.41 -1.07
CA SER A 171 -2.45 12.81 0.20
C SER A 171 -3.94 12.55 0.15
N THR A 172 -4.34 11.39 0.64
CA THR A 172 -5.75 10.98 0.77
C THR A 172 -5.92 10.08 1.99
N THR A 173 -7.16 9.93 2.45
CA THR A 173 -7.49 9.05 3.57
C THR A 173 -8.47 7.99 3.09
N THR A 174 -8.16 6.74 3.40
CA THR A 174 -9.06 5.62 3.12
C THR A 174 -9.34 4.81 4.37
N LYS A 175 -10.48 4.16 4.38
CA LYS A 175 -10.92 3.30 5.47
C LYS A 175 -11.06 1.89 4.96
N GLY A 176 -10.75 0.92 5.81
CA GLY A 176 -11.02 -0.48 5.57
C GLY A 176 -11.68 -1.11 6.78
N SER A 177 -12.58 -2.03 6.57
CA SER A 177 -13.14 -2.85 7.64
C SER A 177 -13.41 -4.24 7.14
N PHE A 178 -13.09 -5.22 7.97
CA PHE A 178 -13.38 -6.62 7.71
C PHE A 178 -14.04 -7.24 8.93
N GLN A 179 -15.10 -8.01 8.73
CA GLN A 179 -15.86 -8.65 9.77
C GLN A 179 -16.03 -10.14 9.45
N GLU A 180 -15.48 -11.00 10.31
CA GLU A 180 -15.67 -12.44 10.26
C GLU A 180 -16.77 -12.83 11.26
N THR A 181 -17.85 -13.40 10.77
CA THR A 181 -19.02 -13.77 11.60
C THR A 181 -18.93 -15.17 12.15
N GLU A 182 -18.25 -16.05 11.43
CA GLU A 182 -18.01 -17.43 11.85
C GLU A 182 -16.59 -17.60 12.40
N ALA A 183 -16.40 -18.54 13.30
CA ALA A 183 -15.08 -18.80 13.86
C ALA A 183 -14.21 -19.57 12.85
N THR A 184 -13.23 -18.90 12.29
CA THR A 184 -12.28 -19.44 11.31
C THR A 184 -10.93 -19.79 11.97
N GLU A 185 -10.21 -20.74 11.39
CA GLU A 185 -8.83 -21.08 11.79
C GLU A 185 -7.90 -19.97 11.31
N SER A 186 -7.82 -18.90 12.10
CA SER A 186 -7.05 -17.69 11.82
C SER A 186 -6.84 -16.91 13.12
N ASP A 187 -6.11 -15.82 13.02
CA ASP A 187 -5.80 -14.96 14.15
C ASP A 187 -6.23 -13.50 13.93
N LEU A 188 -5.88 -12.64 14.88
CA LEU A 188 -6.16 -11.21 14.77
C LEU A 188 -5.43 -10.56 13.59
N LEU A 189 -4.24 -11.06 13.20
CA LEU A 189 -3.47 -10.53 12.09
C LEU A 189 -4.23 -10.70 10.77
N TYR A 190 -4.82 -11.88 10.55
CA TYR A 190 -5.68 -12.15 9.38
C TYR A 190 -6.82 -11.13 9.24
N LEU A 191 -7.52 -10.81 10.34
CA LEU A 191 -8.60 -9.81 10.30
C LEU A 191 -8.06 -8.42 9.96
N PHE A 192 -6.85 -8.11 10.45
CA PHE A 192 -6.21 -6.84 10.20
C PHE A 192 -5.72 -6.72 8.75
N GLU A 193 -5.11 -7.76 8.19
CA GLU A 193 -4.67 -7.83 6.80
C GLU A 193 -5.83 -7.63 5.83
N ASN A 194 -6.98 -8.27 6.09
CA ASN A 194 -8.18 -8.08 5.26
C ASN A 194 -8.73 -6.65 5.35
N ALA A 195 -8.79 -6.06 6.53
CA ALA A 195 -9.20 -4.67 6.68
C ALA A 195 -8.22 -3.71 5.97
N PHE A 196 -6.92 -4.00 6.04
CA PHE A 196 -5.89 -3.25 5.33
C PHE A 196 -5.99 -3.42 3.81
N GLY A 197 -6.26 -4.61 3.32
CA GLY A 197 -6.53 -4.89 1.90
C GLY A 197 -7.68 -4.02 1.37
N ILE A 198 -8.80 -3.94 2.12
CA ILE A 198 -9.93 -3.07 1.76
C ILE A 198 -9.53 -1.59 1.76
N ALA A 199 -8.75 -1.12 2.73
CA ALA A 199 -8.27 0.26 2.74
C ALA A 199 -7.36 0.55 1.54
N THR A 200 -6.54 -0.42 1.12
CA THR A 200 -5.68 -0.35 -0.08
C THR A 200 -6.52 -0.35 -1.36
N GLN A 201 -7.54 -1.20 -1.47
CA GLN A 201 -8.50 -1.18 -2.60
C GLN A 201 -9.19 0.19 -2.71
N ASN A 202 -9.57 0.77 -1.58
CA ASN A 202 -10.17 2.11 -1.54
C ASN A 202 -9.18 3.22 -1.97
N LEU A 203 -7.86 3.03 -1.80
CA LEU A 203 -6.84 3.89 -2.40
C LEU A 203 -6.80 3.72 -3.92
N LEU A 204 -6.90 2.49 -4.43
CA LEU A 204 -6.93 2.18 -5.86
C LEU A 204 -8.24 2.65 -6.54
N ALA A 205 -9.29 2.85 -5.76
CA ALA A 205 -10.57 3.46 -6.19
C ALA A 205 -10.53 5.01 -6.15
N ASP A 206 -9.46 5.60 -5.62
CA ASP A 206 -9.34 7.05 -5.51
C ASP A 206 -8.93 7.66 -6.86
N LYS A 207 -9.83 8.47 -7.43
CA LYS A 207 -9.60 9.10 -8.73
C LYS A 207 -8.38 10.03 -8.73
N GLY A 208 -8.11 10.74 -7.65
CA GLY A 208 -6.95 11.62 -7.54
C GLY A 208 -5.64 10.85 -7.56
N PHE A 209 -5.59 9.70 -6.90
CA PHE A 209 -4.46 8.80 -6.94
C PHE A 209 -4.28 8.20 -8.36
N TYR A 210 -5.36 7.68 -8.96
CA TYR A 210 -5.31 7.17 -10.32
C TYR A 210 -4.82 8.23 -11.32
N ASP A 211 -5.39 9.43 -11.28
CA ASP A 211 -4.99 10.53 -12.15
C ASP A 211 -3.50 10.90 -11.99
N LEU A 212 -2.96 10.82 -10.77
CA LEU A 212 -1.55 11.08 -10.51
C LEU A 212 -0.62 10.06 -11.19
N VAL A 213 -0.96 8.77 -11.09
CA VAL A 213 -0.10 7.70 -11.63
C VAL A 213 -0.33 7.45 -13.11
N SER A 214 -1.51 7.78 -13.65
CA SER A 214 -1.87 7.60 -15.06
C SER A 214 -1.53 8.79 -15.96
N LYS A 215 -1.38 9.99 -15.39
CA LYS A 215 -1.06 11.17 -16.20
C LYS A 215 0.29 11.01 -16.88
N GLU A 216 0.24 10.59 -18.13
CA GLU A 216 1.38 10.83 -19.03
C GLU A 216 1.53 12.36 -19.21
N LYS A 217 2.71 12.90 -18.93
CA LYS A 217 3.08 14.08 -19.70
C LYS A 217 2.99 13.64 -21.16
N LYS A 218 2.20 14.34 -21.99
CA LYS A 218 2.13 14.11 -23.44
C LYS A 218 3.53 14.29 -24.02
N ASN A 219 4.39 13.32 -23.81
CA ASN A 219 5.58 13.16 -24.59
C ASN A 219 5.13 12.42 -25.84
N VAL A 220 4.92 13.15 -26.90
CA VAL A 220 4.79 12.63 -28.24
C VAL A 220 5.89 11.58 -28.39
N ARG A 221 5.51 10.30 -28.50
CA ARG A 221 6.44 9.23 -28.90
C ARG A 221 7.00 9.63 -30.26
N LYS A 222 8.13 10.35 -30.28
CA LYS A 222 8.92 10.41 -31.48
C LYS A 222 9.43 9.02 -31.72
N SER A 223 8.93 8.36 -32.77
CA SER A 223 9.54 7.16 -33.32
C SER A 223 11.05 7.45 -33.42
N TYR A 224 11.85 6.68 -32.70
CA TYR A 224 13.30 6.81 -32.75
C TYR A 224 13.80 6.23 -34.07
N SER A 225 13.61 6.98 -35.16
CA SER A 225 14.41 6.80 -36.36
C SER A 225 15.85 7.16 -36.01
N THR A 226 16.81 6.54 -36.66
CA THR A 226 18.25 6.70 -36.47
C THR A 226 18.65 8.10 -35.97
N LEU A 227 19.17 8.15 -34.75
CA LEU A 227 19.57 9.43 -34.12
C LEU A 227 20.80 9.93 -34.83
N LYS A 228 20.68 11.01 -35.60
CA LYS A 228 21.84 11.70 -36.19
C LYS A 228 22.33 12.75 -35.19
N ILE A 229 23.34 12.39 -34.40
CA ILE A 229 24.00 13.29 -33.47
C ILE A 229 25.08 14.03 -34.27
N LYS A 230 25.06 15.35 -34.23
CA LYS A 230 26.14 16.16 -34.79
C LYS A 230 27.43 15.87 -34.02
N ALA A 231 28.48 15.41 -34.68
CA ALA A 231 29.74 15.12 -34.02
C ALA A 231 30.24 16.37 -33.29
N PRO A 232 30.57 16.27 -32.00
CA PRO A 232 31.13 17.43 -31.29
C PRO A 232 32.50 17.80 -31.85
N LYS A 233 32.85 19.06 -31.76
CA LYS A 233 34.19 19.54 -32.12
C LYS A 233 35.19 18.96 -31.11
N VAL A 234 36.09 18.11 -31.58
CA VAL A 234 37.14 17.54 -30.73
C VAL A 234 38.17 18.64 -30.42
N SER A 235 38.39 18.92 -29.15
CA SER A 235 39.46 19.81 -28.72
C SER A 235 40.81 19.14 -28.94
N LYS A 236 41.76 19.88 -29.48
CA LYS A 236 43.18 19.48 -29.62
C LYS A 236 44.04 19.96 -28.44
N LYS A 237 43.44 20.66 -27.47
CA LYS A 237 44.12 21.15 -26.28
C LYS A 237 44.37 20.04 -25.28
N ASP A 238 45.39 20.19 -24.43
CA ASP A 238 45.64 19.28 -23.32
C ASP A 238 44.38 19.27 -22.40
N ILE A 239 44.06 18.11 -21.86
CA ILE A 239 42.90 17.94 -20.98
C ILE A 239 42.99 18.84 -19.75
N LYS A 240 44.20 19.17 -19.30
CA LYS A 240 44.44 20.09 -18.18
C LYS A 240 43.95 21.50 -18.46
N ASP A 241 44.06 21.95 -19.73
CA ASP A 241 43.69 23.29 -20.14
C ASP A 241 42.18 23.44 -20.36
N ILE A 242 41.46 22.33 -20.50
CA ILE A 242 39.99 22.30 -20.74
C ILE A 242 39.24 21.63 -19.61
N MET A 243 39.85 21.45 -18.45
CA MET A 243 39.24 20.71 -17.32
C MET A 243 37.94 21.34 -16.84
N SER A 244 37.80 22.66 -16.88
CA SER A 244 36.54 23.33 -16.54
C SER A 244 35.42 22.98 -17.50
N ASP A 245 35.71 22.92 -18.80
CA ASP A 245 34.71 22.58 -19.83
C ASP A 245 34.32 21.11 -19.75
N VAL A 246 35.29 20.22 -19.47
CA VAL A 246 35.04 18.79 -19.23
C VAL A 246 34.15 18.58 -18.02
N ARG A 247 34.43 19.28 -16.91
CA ARG A 247 33.60 19.20 -15.71
C ARG A 247 32.17 19.68 -15.94
N SER A 248 31.97 20.74 -16.72
CA SER A 248 30.62 21.25 -17.01
C SER A 248 29.77 20.30 -17.87
N SER A 249 30.41 19.40 -18.63
CA SER A 249 29.71 18.39 -19.42
C SER A 249 29.32 17.13 -18.61
N VAL A 250 29.89 16.96 -17.44
CA VAL A 250 29.53 15.82 -16.55
C VAL A 250 28.38 16.20 -15.61
N VAL A 251 27.39 15.35 -15.54
CA VAL A 251 26.16 15.62 -14.80
C VAL A 251 25.77 14.46 -13.91
N THR A 252 24.97 14.74 -12.86
CA THR A 252 24.30 13.73 -12.09
C THR A 252 22.93 13.44 -12.71
N VAL A 253 22.68 12.18 -13.05
CA VAL A 253 21.39 11.69 -13.56
C VAL A 253 20.66 10.98 -12.41
N ARG A 254 19.43 11.37 -12.16
CA ARG A 254 18.55 10.73 -11.15
C ARG A 254 17.33 10.15 -11.83
N ALA A 255 17.04 8.89 -11.54
CA ALA A 255 15.82 8.20 -11.95
C ALA A 255 15.22 7.51 -10.72
N GLY A 256 14.00 7.88 -10.36
CA GLY A 256 13.41 7.40 -9.13
C GLY A 256 14.26 7.75 -7.89
N VAL A 257 14.57 6.76 -7.07
CA VAL A 257 15.44 6.91 -5.89
C VAL A 257 16.93 6.71 -6.20
N GLY A 258 17.26 6.14 -7.39
CA GLY A 258 18.62 5.90 -7.85
C GLY A 258 19.26 7.14 -8.48
N HIS A 259 20.57 7.12 -8.56
CA HIS A 259 21.33 8.14 -9.26
C HIS A 259 22.63 7.56 -9.84
N GLY A 260 23.17 8.24 -10.82
CA GLY A 260 24.44 7.93 -11.43
C GLY A 260 25.00 9.15 -12.16
N SER A 261 26.10 8.96 -12.87
CA SER A 261 26.71 10.00 -13.68
C SER A 261 26.32 9.87 -15.15
N GLY A 262 26.31 10.98 -15.82
CA GLY A 262 26.19 11.08 -17.28
C GLY A 262 27.01 12.21 -17.79
N TYR A 263 27.12 12.31 -19.12
CA TYR A 263 27.81 13.44 -19.78
C TYR A 263 27.11 13.81 -21.08
N TYR A 264 27.11 15.11 -21.38
CA TYR A 264 26.58 15.62 -22.63
C TYR A 264 27.47 15.23 -23.80
N ILE A 265 26.86 14.76 -24.87
CA ILE A 265 27.54 14.35 -26.12
C ILE A 265 27.19 15.24 -27.31
N SER A 266 26.32 16.24 -27.12
CA SER A 266 25.96 17.21 -28.13
C SER A 266 25.47 18.52 -27.51
N GLU A 267 25.53 19.58 -28.29
CA GLU A 267 24.98 20.90 -27.94
C GLU A 267 23.45 20.90 -27.87
N ASP A 268 22.79 19.94 -28.55
CA ASP A 268 21.33 19.77 -28.57
C ASP A 268 20.82 19.11 -27.28
N GLY A 269 21.70 18.78 -26.31
CA GLY A 269 21.33 18.23 -25.02
C GLY A 269 21.25 16.70 -24.97
N TYR A 270 21.80 15.99 -25.95
CA TYR A 270 21.94 14.53 -25.85
C TYR A 270 22.93 14.16 -24.76
N LEU A 271 22.50 13.24 -23.90
CA LEU A 271 23.25 12.79 -22.73
C LEU A 271 23.47 11.29 -22.80
N LEU A 272 24.67 10.86 -22.48
CA LEU A 272 25.02 9.44 -22.35
C LEU A 272 25.11 9.08 -20.87
N THR A 273 24.43 7.98 -20.48
CA THR A 273 24.49 7.39 -19.14
C THR A 273 24.27 5.89 -19.25
N ASN A 274 24.46 5.16 -18.16
CA ASN A 274 24.23 3.73 -18.13
C ASN A 274 22.73 3.39 -18.10
N HIS A 275 22.34 2.30 -18.72
CA HIS A 275 20.96 1.83 -18.73
C HIS A 275 20.37 1.67 -17.32
N HIS A 276 21.13 1.08 -16.39
CA HIS A 276 20.69 0.92 -15.01
C HIS A 276 20.47 2.25 -14.25
N VAL A 277 21.04 3.35 -14.74
CA VAL A 277 20.82 4.71 -14.20
C VAL A 277 19.58 5.35 -14.80
N ALA A 278 19.37 5.21 -16.12
CA ALA A 278 18.22 5.79 -16.82
C ALA A 278 16.93 5.00 -16.61
N GLY A 279 17.04 3.68 -16.41
CA GLY A 279 15.88 2.78 -16.30
C GLY A 279 15.27 2.43 -17.66
N GLU A 280 14.00 2.01 -17.63
CA GLU A 280 13.26 1.63 -18.82
C GLU A 280 12.97 2.82 -19.76
N PRO A 281 12.71 2.58 -21.04
CA PRO A 281 12.32 3.62 -21.99
C PRO A 281 11.14 4.46 -21.45
N ASN A 282 11.20 5.79 -21.68
CA ASN A 282 10.24 6.79 -21.19
C ASN A 282 10.28 7.06 -19.67
N THR A 283 11.28 6.55 -18.94
CA THR A 283 11.49 6.94 -17.55
C THR A 283 11.83 8.43 -17.47
N GLU A 284 11.15 9.16 -16.59
CA GLU A 284 11.48 10.55 -16.30
C GLU A 284 12.76 10.61 -15.47
N VAL A 285 13.76 11.34 -15.96
CA VAL A 285 15.02 11.56 -15.27
C VAL A 285 15.22 13.03 -14.95
N LYS A 286 15.93 13.31 -13.85
CA LYS A 286 16.36 14.65 -13.48
C LYS A 286 17.87 14.74 -13.65
N VAL A 287 18.30 15.73 -14.43
CA VAL A 287 19.72 16.02 -14.68
C VAL A 287 20.11 17.26 -13.88
N THR A 288 21.23 17.17 -13.17
CA THR A 288 21.82 18.29 -12.41
C THR A 288 23.31 18.36 -12.68
N THR A 289 23.80 19.57 -12.98
CA THR A 289 25.21 19.94 -13.08
C THR A 289 25.82 20.21 -11.72
#